data_4cfb06ddeb4b764f2b5fd2bdd9d34e62
#
_entry.id   4cfb06ddeb4b764f2b5fd2bdd9d34e62
#
_cell.length_a   1.000
_cell.length_b   1.000
_cell.length_c   1.000
_cell.angle_alpha   90.00
_cell.angle_beta   90.00
_cell.angle_gamma   90.00
#
_symmetry.space_group_name_H-M   'P 1'
#
loop_
_entity.id
_entity.type
_entity.pdbx_description
1 polymer ?
#
loop_
_entity_poly.entity_id
_entity_poly.type
_entity_poly.pdbx_seq_one_letter_code
_entity_poly.pdbx_strand_id
1 'polypeptide(L)'
;MFRFTALVPIGLALAPLLPAQSGYVALSKSLLEWKKEIEAKGGGKLIAVRVYTDPLRNEMSLPADTEQRAILRRYFLDESFRGLLAGAHSLSVNYGGSEGKYHFVLLNMALAEQWSGQEEAVLADEFGHAWLSAQGYGAPDYRPGAEACVGVQAGNVVQHVLIREELERRGIRYREHWLRTLEPALEKLESGTAVPLAAIPPCERLAQLALWVEVRMSLSAELWQNFSRFQQMMSKRYPETRASSEQIESRLGEMKPAGPGQLPAREAYQSALDYTLGKFTELYSSR
;
A
#
# COMPACT_ATOMS: atom_id res chain seq x y z
N MET A 1 35.10 -39.79 52.37
CA MET A 1 33.65 -39.80 52.02
C MET A 1 33.41 -38.85 50.82
N PHE A 2 33.61 -39.40 49.64
CA PHE A 2 33.50 -38.60 48.36
C PHE A 2 32.12 -38.76 47.80
N ARG A 3 31.42 -37.59 47.62
CA ARG A 3 30.13 -37.55 46.93
C ARG A 3 30.36 -37.30 45.44
N PHE A 4 30.00 -38.25 44.61
CA PHE A 4 29.89 -38.08 43.15
C PHE A 4 28.62 -37.32 42.82
N THR A 5 28.77 -36.16 42.19
CA THR A 5 27.68 -35.41 41.60
C THR A 5 27.53 -35.88 40.16
N ALA A 6 26.36 -36.47 39.84
CA ALA A 6 26.02 -36.90 38.49
C ALA A 6 25.72 -35.69 37.62
N LEU A 7 26.45 -35.55 36.50
CA LEU A 7 26.18 -34.64 35.43
C LEU A 7 24.94 -35.14 34.65
N VAL A 8 23.87 -34.35 34.68
CA VAL A 8 22.69 -34.56 33.83
C VAL A 8 23.02 -34.01 32.44
N PRO A 9 22.91 -34.79 31.34
CA PRO A 9 23.10 -34.26 30.01
C PRO A 9 21.95 -33.36 29.65
N ILE A 10 22.21 -32.08 29.41
CA ILE A 10 21.27 -31.14 28.81
C ILE A 10 21.06 -31.58 27.34
N GLY A 11 20.00 -32.32 27.11
CA GLY A 11 19.53 -32.61 25.76
C GLY A 11 19.09 -31.33 25.09
N LEU A 12 19.89 -30.80 24.19
CA LEU A 12 19.46 -29.81 23.22
C LEU A 12 18.36 -30.46 22.35
N ALA A 13 17.10 -30.20 22.68
CA ALA A 13 16.00 -30.48 21.80
C ALA A 13 16.15 -29.55 20.58
N LEU A 14 16.65 -30.10 19.48
CA LEU A 14 16.57 -29.49 18.17
C LEU A 14 15.07 -29.29 17.88
N ALA A 15 14.60 -28.05 18.02
CA ALA A 15 13.29 -27.69 17.52
C ALA A 15 13.22 -28.11 16.05
N PRO A 16 12.14 -28.79 15.60
CA PRO A 16 12.02 -29.15 14.21
C PRO A 16 12.11 -27.87 13.38
N LEU A 17 13.09 -27.81 12.47
CA LEU A 17 13.16 -26.80 11.45
C LEU A 17 11.84 -26.89 10.67
N LEU A 18 10.93 -25.98 10.95
CA LEU A 18 9.73 -25.82 10.13
C LEU A 18 10.21 -25.71 8.68
N PRO A 19 9.62 -26.46 7.74
CA PRO A 19 9.99 -26.36 6.34
C PRO A 19 9.91 -24.88 5.96
N ALA A 20 10.95 -24.36 5.31
CA ALA A 20 11.00 -22.99 4.85
C ALA A 20 9.70 -22.76 4.05
N GLN A 21 8.77 -22.02 4.64
CA GLN A 21 7.54 -21.66 3.95
C GLN A 21 7.99 -20.92 2.71
N SER A 22 7.55 -21.39 1.53
CA SER A 22 7.84 -20.68 0.28
C SER A 22 7.46 -19.21 0.48
N GLY A 23 8.31 -18.27 0.06
CA GLY A 23 8.04 -16.84 0.25
C GLY A 23 6.77 -16.36 -0.47
N TYR A 24 6.16 -17.23 -1.30
CA TYR A 24 4.91 -16.93 -2.00
C TYR A 24 3.71 -16.93 -1.06
N VAL A 25 2.78 -16.00 -1.33
CA VAL A 25 1.49 -15.94 -0.64
C VAL A 25 0.50 -16.89 -1.32
N ALA A 26 -0.23 -17.65 -0.52
CA ALA A 26 -1.36 -18.43 -1.03
C ALA A 26 -2.51 -17.47 -1.38
N LEU A 27 -3.04 -17.56 -2.60
CA LEU A 27 -4.10 -16.69 -3.10
C LEU A 27 -5.46 -17.40 -2.99
N SER A 28 -6.50 -16.64 -2.67
CA SER A 28 -7.88 -17.09 -2.77
C SER A 28 -8.27 -17.37 -4.24
N LYS A 29 -9.40 -18.02 -4.45
CA LYS A 29 -9.90 -18.28 -5.81
C LYS A 29 -10.14 -16.97 -6.58
N SER A 30 -10.74 -15.96 -5.94
CA SER A 30 -11.00 -14.66 -6.56
C SER A 30 -9.71 -13.95 -6.98
N LEU A 31 -8.70 -13.95 -6.12
CA LEU A 31 -7.39 -13.36 -6.44
C LEU A 31 -6.64 -14.16 -7.52
N LEU A 32 -6.78 -15.48 -7.56
CA LEU A 32 -6.19 -16.28 -8.64
C LEU A 32 -6.83 -15.99 -10.01
N GLU A 33 -8.14 -15.79 -10.05
CA GLU A 33 -8.85 -15.39 -11.28
C GLU A 33 -8.43 -13.98 -11.72
N TRP A 34 -8.34 -13.05 -10.79
CA TRP A 34 -7.87 -11.69 -11.09
C TRP A 34 -6.41 -11.65 -11.54
N LYS A 35 -5.54 -12.44 -10.90
CA LYS A 35 -4.15 -12.62 -11.35
C LYS A 35 -4.07 -13.02 -12.82
N LYS A 36 -4.84 -14.03 -13.24
CA LYS A 36 -4.87 -14.47 -14.64
C LYS A 36 -5.30 -13.37 -15.60
N GLU A 37 -6.29 -12.55 -15.20
CA GLU A 37 -6.75 -11.42 -15.98
C GLU A 37 -5.66 -10.35 -16.13
N ILE A 38 -4.97 -10.01 -15.04
CA ILE A 38 -3.87 -9.04 -15.02
C ILE A 38 -2.73 -9.51 -15.94
N GLU A 39 -2.31 -10.77 -15.80
CA GLU A 39 -1.22 -11.35 -16.60
C GLU A 39 -1.56 -11.42 -18.09
N ALA A 40 -2.81 -11.73 -18.42
CA ALA A 40 -3.28 -11.77 -19.81
C ALA A 40 -3.30 -10.38 -20.47
N LYS A 41 -3.63 -9.33 -19.72
CA LYS A 41 -3.69 -7.96 -20.24
C LYS A 41 -2.33 -7.27 -20.27
N GLY A 42 -1.52 -7.45 -19.24
CA GLY A 42 -0.28 -6.71 -19.05
C GLY A 42 0.96 -7.36 -19.64
N GLY A 43 0.88 -8.64 -20.01
CA GLY A 43 2.04 -9.42 -20.51
C GLY A 43 3.13 -9.64 -19.46
N GLY A 44 2.86 -9.33 -18.17
CA GLY A 44 3.76 -9.52 -17.04
C GLY A 44 3.28 -10.60 -16.10
N LYS A 45 4.18 -11.13 -15.26
CA LYS A 45 3.85 -12.10 -14.21
C LYS A 45 3.51 -11.36 -12.92
N LEU A 46 2.39 -11.71 -12.28
CA LEU A 46 2.05 -11.20 -10.95
C LEU A 46 2.52 -12.17 -9.88
N ILE A 47 3.35 -11.68 -8.96
CA ILE A 47 4.03 -12.48 -7.93
C ILE A 47 3.73 -11.88 -6.57
N ALA A 48 2.96 -12.58 -5.74
CA ALA A 48 2.70 -12.18 -4.36
C ALA A 48 3.67 -12.88 -3.41
N VAL A 49 4.42 -12.12 -2.61
CA VAL A 49 5.46 -12.63 -1.71
C VAL A 49 5.33 -12.03 -0.31
N ARG A 50 5.66 -12.83 0.70
CA ARG A 50 5.85 -12.36 2.07
C ARG A 50 7.22 -11.76 2.21
N VAL A 51 7.27 -10.56 2.82
CA VAL A 51 8.52 -9.84 3.06
C VAL A 51 8.62 -9.48 4.54
N TYR A 52 9.85 -9.30 5.00
CA TYR A 52 10.17 -9.01 6.40
C TYR A 52 11.12 -7.81 6.47
N THR A 53 11.03 -7.04 7.54
CA THR A 53 11.97 -5.94 7.79
C THR A 53 13.34 -6.44 8.25
N ASP A 54 13.41 -7.62 8.88
CA ASP A 54 14.68 -8.29 9.21
C ASP A 54 15.37 -8.79 7.93
N PRO A 55 16.61 -8.35 7.63
CA PRO A 55 17.27 -8.66 6.37
C PRO A 55 17.53 -10.17 6.15
N LEU A 56 17.89 -10.91 7.20
CA LEU A 56 18.19 -12.34 7.10
C LEU A 56 16.91 -13.14 6.86
N ARG A 57 15.87 -12.83 7.62
CA ARG A 57 14.55 -13.46 7.45
C ARG A 57 13.96 -13.14 6.09
N ASN A 58 14.10 -11.89 5.63
CA ASN A 58 13.65 -11.47 4.31
C ASN A 58 14.37 -12.24 3.21
N GLU A 59 15.70 -12.35 3.29
CA GLU A 59 16.50 -13.10 2.31
C GLU A 59 16.07 -14.58 2.22
N MET A 60 15.78 -15.22 3.36
CA MET A 60 15.31 -16.60 3.39
C MET A 60 13.89 -16.77 2.81
N SER A 61 13.06 -15.72 2.88
CA SER A 61 11.69 -15.72 2.39
C SER A 61 11.55 -15.36 0.90
N LEU A 62 12.59 -14.81 0.27
CA LEU A 62 12.54 -14.45 -1.14
C LEU A 62 12.27 -15.68 -2.02
N PRO A 63 11.60 -15.48 -3.18
CA PRO A 63 11.33 -16.57 -4.14
C PRO A 63 12.55 -17.42 -4.45
N ALA A 64 12.35 -18.72 -4.65
CA ALA A 64 13.41 -19.62 -5.11
C ALA A 64 13.88 -19.32 -6.54
N ASP A 65 13.01 -18.72 -7.35
CA ASP A 65 13.33 -18.26 -8.70
C ASP A 65 14.43 -17.19 -8.65
N THR A 66 15.54 -17.47 -9.34
CA THR A 66 16.75 -16.64 -9.27
C THR A 66 16.57 -15.24 -9.85
N GLU A 67 15.75 -15.12 -10.89
CA GLU A 67 15.45 -13.86 -11.55
C GLU A 67 14.59 -12.95 -10.65
N GLN A 68 13.47 -13.48 -10.15
CA GLN A 68 12.60 -12.77 -9.23
C GLN A 68 13.33 -12.33 -7.97
N ARG A 69 14.16 -13.23 -7.41
CA ARG A 69 15.02 -12.94 -6.25
C ARG A 69 16.00 -11.81 -6.54
N ALA A 70 16.67 -11.83 -7.68
CA ALA A 70 17.63 -10.80 -8.06
C ALA A 70 16.97 -9.42 -8.22
N ILE A 71 15.76 -9.37 -8.81
CA ILE A 71 14.98 -8.14 -8.95
C ILE A 71 14.60 -7.60 -7.56
N LEU A 72 14.01 -8.43 -6.70
CA LEU A 72 13.58 -8.01 -5.37
C LEU A 72 14.73 -7.54 -4.49
N ARG A 73 15.90 -8.20 -4.56
CA ARG A 73 17.10 -7.76 -3.83
C ARG A 73 17.50 -6.32 -4.17
N ARG A 74 17.37 -5.89 -5.44
CA ARG A 74 17.68 -4.50 -5.83
C ARG A 74 16.81 -3.50 -5.09
N TYR A 75 15.50 -3.78 -4.94
CA TYR A 75 14.60 -2.93 -4.16
C TYR A 75 14.96 -2.94 -2.66
N PHE A 76 15.27 -4.10 -2.09
CA PHE A 76 15.64 -4.19 -0.67
C PHE A 76 17.01 -3.60 -0.31
N LEU A 77 17.87 -3.32 -1.29
CA LEU A 77 19.09 -2.55 -1.07
C LEU A 77 18.83 -1.04 -0.98
N ASP A 78 17.69 -0.56 -1.49
CA ASP A 78 17.30 0.84 -1.42
C ASP A 78 16.71 1.16 -0.04
N GLU A 79 17.33 2.12 0.67
CA GLU A 79 16.90 2.53 2.01
C GLU A 79 15.53 3.22 1.98
N SER A 80 15.26 4.05 0.97
CA SER A 80 13.97 4.73 0.80
C SER A 80 12.85 3.73 0.59
N PHE A 81 13.10 2.69 -0.20
CA PHE A 81 12.14 1.60 -0.41
C PHE A 81 11.86 0.84 0.88
N ARG A 82 12.91 0.50 1.66
CA ARG A 82 12.72 -0.15 2.96
C ARG A 82 11.93 0.73 3.93
N GLY A 83 12.16 2.05 3.91
CA GLY A 83 11.40 3.01 4.70
C GLY A 83 9.91 3.02 4.34
N LEU A 84 9.57 3.00 3.05
CA LEU A 84 8.18 2.88 2.59
C LEU A 84 7.55 1.55 3.03
N LEU A 85 8.24 0.45 2.83
CA LEU A 85 7.77 -0.88 3.20
C LEU A 85 7.54 -1.00 4.72
N ALA A 86 8.39 -0.41 5.54
CA ALA A 86 8.27 -0.47 7.00
C ALA A 86 6.96 0.14 7.51
N GLY A 87 6.40 1.13 6.79
CA GLY A 87 5.15 1.81 7.14
C GLY A 87 3.90 1.28 6.42
N ALA A 88 4.03 0.34 5.49
CA ALA A 88 2.95 -0.16 4.67
C ALA A 88 2.60 -1.62 4.99
N HIS A 89 1.31 -1.98 5.00
CA HIS A 89 0.85 -3.37 5.15
C HIS A 89 1.28 -4.23 3.95
N SER A 90 1.28 -3.63 2.78
CA SER A 90 1.70 -4.19 1.50
C SER A 90 2.21 -3.11 0.56
N LEU A 91 2.90 -3.50 -0.49
CA LEU A 91 3.33 -2.62 -1.57
C LEU A 91 3.26 -3.34 -2.91
N SER A 92 2.82 -2.63 -3.95
CA SER A 92 2.91 -3.09 -5.34
C SER A 92 4.14 -2.48 -6.01
N VAL A 93 4.91 -3.33 -6.69
CA VAL A 93 6.09 -2.92 -7.44
C VAL A 93 6.00 -3.44 -8.86
N ASN A 94 6.02 -2.53 -9.83
CA ASN A 94 6.02 -2.88 -11.24
C ASN A 94 7.45 -2.83 -11.77
N TYR A 95 7.90 -3.94 -12.31
CA TYR A 95 9.23 -4.06 -12.93
C TYR A 95 9.10 -4.37 -14.41
N GLY A 96 9.79 -3.60 -15.25
CA GLY A 96 9.93 -3.85 -16.67
C GLY A 96 11.39 -3.70 -17.08
N GLY A 97 12.02 -4.79 -17.51
CA GLY A 97 13.43 -4.82 -17.86
C GLY A 97 13.75 -5.94 -18.85
N SER A 98 15.04 -6.17 -19.07
CA SER A 98 15.55 -7.24 -19.93
C SER A 98 15.11 -8.63 -19.47
N GLU A 99 14.90 -8.77 -18.17
CA GLU A 99 14.45 -10.01 -17.51
C GLU A 99 12.93 -10.27 -17.71
N GLY A 100 12.18 -9.30 -18.24
CA GLY A 100 10.75 -9.41 -18.46
C GLY A 100 9.93 -8.36 -17.72
N LYS A 101 8.61 -8.60 -17.62
CA LYS A 101 7.69 -7.76 -16.85
C LYS A 101 7.18 -8.53 -15.65
N TYR A 102 7.23 -7.87 -14.50
CA TYR A 102 6.74 -8.42 -13.24
C TYR A 102 5.91 -7.39 -12.48
N HIS A 103 4.85 -7.85 -11.84
CA HIS A 103 4.10 -7.13 -10.84
C HIS A 103 4.32 -7.85 -9.51
N PHE A 104 5.16 -7.29 -8.65
CA PHE A 104 5.37 -7.85 -7.31
C PHE A 104 4.40 -7.23 -6.34
N VAL A 105 3.68 -8.07 -5.61
CA VAL A 105 2.85 -7.70 -4.46
C VAL A 105 3.56 -8.18 -3.21
N LEU A 106 4.04 -7.24 -2.40
CA LEU A 106 4.85 -7.47 -1.23
C LEU A 106 3.98 -7.36 0.02
N LEU A 107 3.74 -8.46 0.72
CA LEU A 107 2.97 -8.51 1.95
C LEU A 107 3.91 -8.38 3.16
N ASN A 108 3.82 -7.28 3.90
CA ASN A 108 4.71 -6.97 5.01
C ASN A 108 4.34 -7.76 6.26
N MET A 109 5.10 -8.80 6.55
CA MET A 109 4.89 -9.69 7.70
C MET A 109 5.27 -9.06 9.04
N ALA A 110 6.00 -7.94 9.05
CA ALA A 110 6.26 -7.21 10.29
C ALA A 110 5.00 -6.55 10.87
N LEU A 111 4.00 -6.29 10.02
CA LEU A 111 2.72 -5.70 10.39
C LEU A 111 1.56 -6.71 10.37
N ALA A 112 1.86 -8.02 10.33
CA ALA A 112 0.87 -9.09 10.15
C ALA A 112 -0.27 -9.06 11.20
N GLU A 113 0.01 -8.65 12.42
CA GLU A 113 -1.00 -8.55 13.48
C GLU A 113 -2.05 -7.46 13.18
N GLN A 114 -1.67 -6.38 12.48
CA GLN A 114 -2.56 -5.26 12.18
C GLN A 114 -3.61 -5.61 11.09
N TRP A 115 -3.30 -6.57 10.22
CA TRP A 115 -4.19 -6.99 9.14
C TRP A 115 -4.61 -8.47 9.23
N SER A 116 -4.35 -9.12 10.36
CA SER A 116 -4.74 -10.52 10.57
C SER A 116 -6.23 -10.76 10.30
N GLY A 117 -6.51 -11.82 9.52
CA GLY A 117 -7.87 -12.15 9.06
C GLY A 117 -8.38 -11.27 7.91
N GLN A 118 -7.54 -10.40 7.35
CA GLN A 118 -7.88 -9.49 6.24
C GLN A 118 -6.87 -9.55 5.08
N GLU A 119 -6.10 -10.61 5.00
CA GLU A 119 -5.07 -10.83 3.99
C GLU A 119 -5.58 -10.64 2.56
N GLU A 120 -6.80 -11.12 2.27
CA GLU A 120 -7.40 -10.98 0.95
C GLU A 120 -7.64 -9.50 0.59
N ALA A 121 -8.13 -8.70 1.53
CA ALA A 121 -8.38 -7.27 1.28
C ALA A 121 -7.07 -6.50 1.06
N VAL A 122 -6.04 -6.77 1.88
CA VAL A 122 -4.71 -6.17 1.75
C VAL A 122 -4.07 -6.52 0.41
N LEU A 123 -4.13 -7.79 0.02
CA LEU A 123 -3.59 -8.24 -1.27
C LEU A 123 -4.38 -7.68 -2.44
N ALA A 124 -5.71 -7.60 -2.32
CA ALA A 124 -6.58 -7.13 -3.39
C ALA A 124 -6.34 -5.67 -3.75
N ASP A 125 -6.00 -4.83 -2.77
CA ASP A 125 -5.63 -3.43 -3.03
C ASP A 125 -4.40 -3.35 -3.94
N GLU A 126 -3.36 -4.12 -3.63
CA GLU A 126 -2.13 -4.18 -4.45
C GLU A 126 -2.35 -4.85 -5.82
N PHE A 127 -3.27 -5.81 -5.91
CA PHE A 127 -3.72 -6.37 -7.19
C PHE A 127 -4.40 -5.30 -8.04
N GLY A 128 -5.12 -4.37 -7.41
CA GLY A 128 -5.70 -3.22 -8.06
C GLY A 128 -4.66 -2.33 -8.74
N HIS A 129 -3.55 -2.03 -8.04
CA HIS A 129 -2.42 -1.29 -8.63
C HIS A 129 -1.80 -2.03 -9.83
N ALA A 130 -1.58 -3.33 -9.70
CA ALA A 130 -1.07 -4.15 -10.80
C ALA A 130 -2.05 -4.21 -11.98
N TRP A 131 -3.36 -4.31 -11.70
CA TRP A 131 -4.42 -4.31 -12.70
C TRP A 131 -4.49 -3.00 -13.49
N LEU A 132 -4.40 -1.86 -12.81
CA LEU A 132 -4.32 -0.54 -13.46
C LEU A 132 -3.06 -0.41 -14.31
N SER A 133 -1.91 -0.79 -13.77
CA SER A 133 -0.62 -0.78 -14.49
C SER A 133 -0.66 -1.63 -15.76
N ALA A 134 -1.24 -2.84 -15.68
CA ALA A 134 -1.40 -3.75 -16.82
C ALA A 134 -2.26 -3.16 -17.96
N GLN A 135 -3.13 -2.21 -17.64
CA GLN A 135 -3.99 -1.51 -18.58
C GLN A 135 -3.45 -0.12 -18.99
N GLY A 136 -2.24 0.25 -18.55
CA GLY A 136 -1.59 1.52 -18.87
C GLY A 136 -2.04 2.71 -18.02
N TYR A 137 -2.63 2.45 -16.84
CA TYR A 137 -2.97 3.43 -15.81
C TYR A 137 -1.96 3.34 -14.65
N GLY A 138 -0.68 3.38 -14.98
CA GLY A 138 0.39 3.27 -13.98
C GLY A 138 0.45 4.47 -13.04
N ALA A 139 0.93 4.24 -11.82
CA ALA A 139 1.43 5.31 -10.96
C ALA A 139 2.72 5.91 -11.55
N PRO A 140 3.15 7.09 -11.08
CA PRO A 140 4.48 7.60 -11.42
C PRO A 140 5.55 6.57 -11.07
N ASP A 141 6.60 6.50 -11.90
CA ASP A 141 7.73 5.62 -11.62
C ASP A 141 8.32 5.96 -10.24
N TYR A 142 8.56 4.92 -9.45
CA TYR A 142 9.26 5.08 -8.18
C TYR A 142 10.65 5.66 -8.46
N ARG A 143 10.93 6.81 -7.86
CA ARG A 143 12.24 7.46 -7.89
C ARG A 143 12.81 7.47 -6.48
N PRO A 144 13.95 6.80 -6.24
CA PRO A 144 14.62 6.86 -4.95
C PRO A 144 14.94 8.32 -4.55
N GLY A 145 14.81 8.61 -3.25
CA GLY A 145 15.18 9.91 -2.72
C GLY A 145 14.12 10.53 -1.80
N ALA A 146 14.42 11.72 -1.32
CA ALA A 146 13.57 12.42 -0.35
C ALA A 146 12.15 12.71 -0.88
N GLU A 147 11.98 12.85 -2.20
CA GLU A 147 10.69 13.13 -2.84
C GLU A 147 9.91 11.87 -3.25
N ALA A 148 10.43 10.67 -2.95
CA ALA A 148 9.77 9.42 -3.33
C ALA A 148 8.31 9.35 -2.86
N CYS A 149 8.02 9.89 -1.68
CA CYS A 149 6.67 9.91 -1.12
C CYS A 149 5.68 10.78 -1.92
N VAL A 150 6.13 11.77 -2.69
CA VAL A 150 5.24 12.60 -3.53
C VAL A 150 4.56 11.73 -4.57
N GLY A 151 5.34 11.01 -5.36
CA GLY A 151 4.83 10.13 -6.41
C GLY A 151 3.95 9.02 -5.88
N VAL A 152 4.39 8.36 -4.78
CA VAL A 152 3.64 7.26 -4.14
C VAL A 152 2.28 7.75 -3.63
N GLN A 153 2.24 8.82 -2.84
CA GLN A 153 0.99 9.31 -2.25
C GLN A 153 0.03 9.88 -3.32
N ALA A 154 0.54 10.63 -4.29
CA ALA A 154 -0.29 11.15 -5.39
C ALA A 154 -0.85 10.02 -6.27
N GLY A 155 -0.02 9.03 -6.59
CA GLY A 155 -0.42 7.84 -7.33
C GLY A 155 -1.53 7.06 -6.61
N ASN A 156 -1.35 6.79 -5.31
CA ASN A 156 -2.33 6.09 -4.49
C ASN A 156 -3.68 6.82 -4.49
N VAL A 157 -3.69 8.13 -4.22
CA VAL A 157 -4.94 8.91 -4.19
C VAL A 157 -5.74 8.77 -5.48
N VAL A 158 -5.09 8.87 -6.65
CA VAL A 158 -5.76 8.77 -7.95
C VAL A 158 -6.19 7.34 -8.25
N GLN A 159 -5.33 6.36 -7.97
CA GLN A 159 -5.59 4.95 -8.28
C GLN A 159 -6.63 4.34 -7.35
N HIS A 160 -6.63 4.67 -6.07
CA HIS A 160 -7.58 4.10 -5.10
C HIS A 160 -9.04 4.44 -5.42
N VAL A 161 -9.33 5.54 -6.11
CA VAL A 161 -10.70 5.81 -6.60
C VAL A 161 -11.17 4.69 -7.53
N LEU A 162 -10.32 4.28 -8.48
CA LEU A 162 -10.63 3.24 -9.46
C LEU A 162 -10.53 1.83 -8.86
N ILE A 163 -9.53 1.61 -8.00
CA ILE A 163 -9.31 0.32 -7.34
C ILE A 163 -10.52 -0.03 -6.47
N ARG A 164 -11.01 0.90 -5.66
CA ARG A 164 -12.14 0.65 -4.75
C ARG A 164 -13.43 0.30 -5.48
N GLU A 165 -13.71 0.97 -6.61
CA GLU A 165 -14.84 0.59 -7.48
C GLU A 165 -14.69 -0.84 -8.02
N GLU A 166 -13.49 -1.22 -8.43
CA GLU A 166 -13.21 -2.56 -8.94
C GLU A 166 -13.28 -3.62 -7.85
N LEU A 167 -12.79 -3.33 -6.63
CA LEU A 167 -12.92 -4.23 -5.49
C LEU A 167 -14.38 -4.49 -5.12
N GLU A 168 -15.21 -3.44 -5.12
CA GLU A 168 -16.66 -3.58 -4.89
C GLU A 168 -17.33 -4.43 -5.99
N ARG A 169 -17.00 -4.16 -7.25
CA ARG A 169 -17.51 -4.94 -8.39
C ARG A 169 -17.15 -6.42 -8.30
N ARG A 170 -15.98 -6.75 -7.74
CA ARG A 170 -15.53 -8.13 -7.50
C ARG A 170 -16.07 -8.74 -6.22
N GLY A 171 -16.80 -7.99 -5.40
CA GLY A 171 -17.33 -8.44 -4.12
C GLY A 171 -16.26 -8.66 -3.05
N ILE A 172 -15.09 -8.01 -3.17
CA ILE A 172 -14.01 -8.10 -2.19
C ILE A 172 -14.28 -7.12 -1.04
N ARG A 173 -14.24 -7.63 0.18
CA ARG A 173 -14.58 -6.85 1.40
C ARG A 173 -13.42 -5.97 1.87
N TYR A 174 -12.92 -5.07 1.03
CA TYR A 174 -11.84 -4.17 1.40
C TYR A 174 -12.26 -3.11 2.43
N ARG A 175 -13.54 -2.70 2.43
CA ARG A 175 -14.04 -1.60 3.28
C ARG A 175 -13.88 -1.88 4.76
N GLU A 176 -14.13 -3.11 5.21
CA GLU A 176 -13.92 -3.50 6.62
C GLU A 176 -12.46 -3.30 7.05
N HIS A 177 -11.51 -3.72 6.19
CA HIS A 177 -10.10 -3.51 6.44
C HIS A 177 -9.77 -2.02 6.53
N TRP A 178 -10.22 -1.25 5.57
CA TRP A 178 -9.93 0.16 5.52
C TRP A 178 -10.52 0.92 6.72
N LEU A 179 -11.77 0.67 7.10
CA LEU A 179 -12.39 1.28 8.28
C LEU A 179 -11.62 0.95 9.56
N ARG A 180 -11.09 -0.26 9.71
CA ARG A 180 -10.24 -0.61 10.85
C ARG A 180 -8.94 0.23 10.90
N THR A 181 -8.39 0.63 9.76
CA THR A 181 -7.21 1.52 9.73
C THR A 181 -7.57 2.97 10.03
N LEU A 182 -8.80 3.39 9.76
CA LEU A 182 -9.26 4.75 10.01
C LEU A 182 -9.58 5.02 11.48
N GLU A 183 -10.05 4.04 12.26
CA GLU A 183 -10.36 4.23 13.67
C GLU A 183 -9.13 4.70 14.50
N PRO A 184 -7.97 4.03 14.44
CA PRO A 184 -6.76 4.52 15.10
C PRO A 184 -6.29 5.89 14.58
N ALA A 185 -6.49 6.18 13.29
CA ALA A 185 -6.16 7.49 12.74
C ALA A 185 -7.03 8.60 13.33
N LEU A 186 -8.34 8.35 13.50
CA LEU A 186 -9.25 9.26 14.16
C LEU A 186 -8.88 9.48 15.63
N GLU A 187 -8.61 8.41 16.39
CA GLU A 187 -8.17 8.50 17.78
C GLU A 187 -6.88 9.34 17.91
N LYS A 188 -5.92 9.15 16.99
CA LYS A 188 -4.70 9.95 16.95
C LYS A 188 -4.99 11.43 16.65
N LEU A 189 -5.94 11.72 15.75
CA LEU A 189 -6.38 13.10 15.46
C LEU A 189 -7.01 13.76 16.67
N GLU A 190 -7.77 13.04 17.47
CA GLU A 190 -8.48 13.56 18.65
C GLU A 190 -7.57 13.76 19.85
N SER A 191 -6.71 12.79 20.13
CA SER A 191 -5.77 12.84 21.26
C SER A 191 -4.63 13.81 21.03
N GLY A 192 -4.36 14.16 19.79
CA GLY A 192 -3.21 14.99 19.45
C GLY A 192 -3.45 16.48 19.69
N THR A 193 -2.42 17.17 20.15
CA THR A 193 -2.36 18.64 20.09
C THR A 193 -2.23 19.11 18.65
N ALA A 194 -2.82 20.24 18.29
CA ALA A 194 -2.60 20.83 16.98
C ALA A 194 -1.11 21.12 16.79
N VAL A 195 -0.52 20.50 15.78
CA VAL A 195 0.87 20.77 15.38
C VAL A 195 0.80 21.56 14.09
N PRO A 196 1.48 22.71 13.99
CA PRO A 196 1.52 23.46 12.74
C PRO A 196 1.99 22.55 11.59
N LEU A 197 1.35 22.66 10.43
CA LEU A 197 1.66 21.82 9.28
C LEU A 197 3.16 21.85 8.92
N ALA A 198 3.79 23.03 9.06
CA ALA A 198 5.23 23.21 8.83
C ALA A 198 6.12 22.40 9.79
N ALA A 199 5.63 22.02 10.97
CA ALA A 199 6.37 21.21 11.93
C ALA A 199 6.23 19.70 11.69
N ILE A 200 5.38 19.29 10.75
CA ILE A 200 5.17 17.89 10.37
C ILE A 200 6.15 17.55 9.24
N PRO A 201 6.85 16.40 9.30
CA PRO A 201 7.72 15.96 8.21
C PRO A 201 6.98 15.96 6.86
N PRO A 202 7.62 16.38 5.76
CA PRO A 202 6.95 16.55 4.46
C PRO A 202 6.15 15.32 4.01
N CYS A 203 6.72 14.13 4.07
CA CYS A 203 6.02 12.90 3.67
C CYS A 203 4.82 12.56 4.57
N GLU A 204 4.88 12.89 5.86
CA GLU A 204 3.73 12.71 6.76
C GLU A 204 2.61 13.72 6.44
N ARG A 205 2.94 14.95 6.07
CA ARG A 205 1.95 15.94 5.57
C ARG A 205 1.22 15.43 4.35
N LEU A 206 1.96 14.83 3.40
CA LEU A 206 1.37 14.24 2.20
C LEU A 206 0.45 13.06 2.54
N ALA A 207 0.85 12.20 3.46
CA ALA A 207 0.01 11.09 3.90
C ALA A 207 -1.30 11.59 4.55
N GLN A 208 -1.27 12.68 5.31
CA GLN A 208 -2.49 13.29 5.88
C GLN A 208 -3.41 13.86 4.78
N LEU A 209 -2.85 14.54 3.78
CA LEU A 209 -3.64 15.03 2.64
C LEU A 209 -4.24 13.88 1.86
N ALA A 210 -3.46 12.85 1.54
CA ALA A 210 -3.92 11.65 0.86
C ALA A 210 -5.09 11.01 1.60
N LEU A 211 -4.92 10.75 2.90
CA LEU A 211 -5.96 10.18 3.75
C LEU A 211 -7.25 11.01 3.73
N TRP A 212 -7.14 12.33 3.79
CA TRP A 212 -8.32 13.20 3.76
C TRP A 212 -9.07 13.09 2.44
N VAL A 213 -8.36 13.20 1.30
CA VAL A 213 -8.96 13.07 -0.02
C VAL A 213 -9.61 11.69 -0.19
N GLU A 214 -8.91 10.63 0.17
CA GLU A 214 -9.39 9.26 0.04
C GLU A 214 -10.66 9.00 0.85
N VAL A 215 -10.72 9.46 2.10
CA VAL A 215 -11.91 9.33 2.94
C VAL A 215 -13.10 10.06 2.32
N ARG A 216 -12.90 11.27 1.81
CA ARG A 216 -13.98 12.06 1.20
C ARG A 216 -14.46 11.48 -0.14
N MET A 217 -13.57 10.93 -0.94
CA MET A 217 -13.93 10.31 -2.22
C MET A 217 -14.65 8.96 -2.09
N SER A 218 -14.44 8.24 -1.00
CA SER A 218 -14.86 6.84 -0.90
C SER A 218 -15.81 6.54 0.25
N LEU A 219 -16.04 7.47 1.16
CA LEU A 219 -16.94 7.29 2.31
C LEU A 219 -17.97 8.41 2.40
N SER A 220 -19.05 8.10 3.10
CA SER A 220 -20.10 9.04 3.50
C SER A 220 -20.51 8.75 4.95
N ALA A 221 -21.36 9.60 5.52
CA ALA A 221 -21.91 9.38 6.86
C ALA A 221 -22.74 8.08 6.98
N GLU A 222 -23.32 7.62 5.85
CA GLU A 222 -24.08 6.35 5.81
C GLU A 222 -23.15 5.13 5.82
N LEU A 223 -21.94 5.27 5.24
CA LEU A 223 -20.96 4.18 5.14
C LEU A 223 -20.05 4.09 6.38
N TRP A 224 -19.85 5.21 7.07
CA TRP A 224 -19.03 5.28 8.28
C TRP A 224 -19.58 6.30 9.28
N GLN A 225 -20.04 5.82 10.42
CA GLN A 225 -20.66 6.65 11.46
C GLN A 225 -19.76 7.80 11.97
N ASN A 226 -18.42 7.61 11.92
CA ASN A 226 -17.45 8.62 12.36
C ASN A 226 -17.03 9.58 11.23
N PHE A 227 -17.61 9.50 10.02
CA PHE A 227 -17.23 10.33 8.88
C PHE A 227 -17.24 11.83 9.18
N SER A 228 -18.36 12.36 9.70
CA SER A 228 -18.49 13.78 10.02
C SER A 228 -17.50 14.23 11.09
N ARG A 229 -17.27 13.38 12.10
CA ARG A 229 -16.30 13.61 13.17
C ARG A 229 -14.88 13.66 12.62
N PHE A 230 -14.52 12.72 11.74
CA PHE A 230 -13.22 12.71 11.05
C PHE A 230 -13.02 14.00 10.24
N GLN A 231 -14.00 14.42 9.43
CA GLN A 231 -13.93 15.66 8.63
C GLN A 231 -13.72 16.89 9.53
N GLN A 232 -14.43 16.96 10.65
CA GLN A 232 -14.26 18.05 11.60
C GLN A 232 -12.85 18.07 12.21
N MET A 233 -12.32 16.90 12.60
CA MET A 233 -10.98 16.80 13.19
C MET A 233 -9.89 17.15 12.18
N MET A 234 -9.99 16.69 10.94
CA MET A 234 -9.06 17.06 9.87
C MET A 234 -9.09 18.56 9.61
N SER A 235 -10.27 19.16 9.46
CA SER A 235 -10.43 20.62 9.26
C SER A 235 -9.85 21.45 10.42
N LYS A 236 -9.99 20.96 11.66
CA LYS A 236 -9.44 21.64 12.84
C LYS A 236 -7.93 21.50 12.94
N ARG A 237 -7.41 20.34 12.57
CA ARG A 237 -5.99 20.01 12.75
C ARG A 237 -5.10 20.47 11.61
N TYR A 238 -5.63 20.40 10.40
CA TYR A 238 -4.90 20.69 9.16
C TYR A 238 -5.69 21.64 8.25
N PRO A 239 -6.06 22.85 8.72
CA PRO A 239 -6.90 23.77 7.96
C PRO A 239 -6.29 24.15 6.60
N GLU A 240 -4.95 24.21 6.53
CA GLU A 240 -4.23 24.59 5.31
C GLU A 240 -4.35 23.53 4.20
N THR A 241 -4.58 22.28 4.55
CA THR A 241 -4.72 21.19 3.53
C THR A 241 -6.13 21.09 2.98
N ARG A 242 -7.10 21.77 3.58
CA ARG A 242 -8.51 21.71 3.19
C ARG A 242 -8.74 22.16 1.75
N ALA A 243 -8.24 23.33 1.39
CA ALA A 243 -8.41 23.84 0.04
C ALA A 243 -7.77 22.92 -1.01
N SER A 244 -6.59 22.38 -0.72
CA SER A 244 -5.91 21.42 -1.60
C SER A 244 -6.71 20.12 -1.74
N SER A 245 -7.27 19.59 -0.63
CA SER A 245 -8.11 18.39 -0.70
C SER A 245 -9.35 18.60 -1.56
N GLU A 246 -10.07 19.71 -1.37
CA GLU A 246 -11.27 20.06 -2.15
C GLU A 246 -10.97 20.21 -3.65
N GLN A 247 -9.84 20.81 -4.00
CA GLN A 247 -9.39 20.93 -5.39
C GLN A 247 -9.04 19.59 -6.02
N ILE A 248 -8.32 18.73 -5.28
CA ILE A 248 -7.98 17.38 -5.77
C ILE A 248 -9.27 16.56 -5.97
N GLU A 249 -10.19 16.58 -5.01
CA GLU A 249 -11.47 15.88 -5.12
C GLU A 249 -12.28 16.33 -6.34
N SER A 250 -12.37 17.66 -6.56
CA SER A 250 -13.04 18.18 -7.75
C SER A 250 -12.44 17.61 -9.02
N ARG A 251 -11.10 17.56 -9.08
CA ARG A 251 -10.38 17.02 -10.25
C ARG A 251 -10.56 15.52 -10.43
N LEU A 252 -10.54 14.76 -9.34
CA LEU A 252 -10.81 13.32 -9.36
C LEU A 252 -12.26 13.02 -9.78
N GLY A 253 -13.19 13.87 -9.35
CA GLY A 253 -14.60 13.79 -9.75
C GLY A 253 -14.84 13.98 -11.26
N GLU A 254 -13.91 14.62 -11.98
CA GLU A 254 -13.95 14.73 -13.45
C GLU A 254 -13.48 13.44 -14.15
N MET A 255 -12.75 12.58 -13.44
CA MET A 255 -12.24 11.29 -13.91
C MET A 255 -13.35 10.22 -13.88
N LYS A 256 -14.45 10.50 -14.61
CA LYS A 256 -15.62 9.60 -14.64
C LYS A 256 -15.40 8.48 -15.64
N PRO A 257 -15.60 7.20 -15.24
CA PRO A 257 -15.65 6.11 -16.20
C PRO A 257 -16.87 6.28 -17.15
N ALA A 258 -16.74 5.76 -18.37
CA ALA A 258 -17.82 5.82 -19.35
C ALA A 258 -19.03 4.94 -18.98
N GLY A 259 -18.84 4.00 -18.03
CA GLY A 259 -19.88 3.11 -17.51
C GLY A 259 -19.36 2.20 -16.41
N PRO A 260 -20.25 1.45 -15.76
CA PRO A 260 -19.88 0.52 -14.68
C PRO A 260 -18.79 -0.47 -15.11
N GLY A 261 -17.70 -0.57 -14.33
CA GLY A 261 -16.58 -1.48 -14.61
C GLY A 261 -15.70 -1.05 -15.79
N GLN A 262 -15.87 0.16 -16.32
CA GLN A 262 -14.98 0.75 -17.31
C GLN A 262 -14.00 1.71 -16.65
N LEU A 263 -12.79 1.79 -17.22
CA LEU A 263 -11.81 2.79 -16.79
C LEU A 263 -12.11 4.13 -17.48
N PRO A 264 -11.76 5.27 -16.88
CA PRO A 264 -11.85 6.57 -17.52
C PRO A 264 -10.99 6.66 -18.78
N ALA A 265 -11.19 7.68 -19.59
CA ALA A 265 -10.25 7.99 -20.67
C ALA A 265 -8.84 8.22 -20.10
N ARG A 266 -7.80 7.74 -20.79
CA ARG A 266 -6.41 7.86 -20.31
C ARG A 266 -5.98 9.31 -20.10
N GLU A 267 -6.44 10.19 -20.96
CA GLU A 267 -6.17 11.63 -20.86
C GLU A 267 -6.77 12.22 -19.58
N ALA A 268 -7.98 11.81 -19.19
CA ALA A 268 -8.61 12.24 -17.95
C ALA A 268 -7.85 11.72 -16.73
N TYR A 269 -7.44 10.45 -16.74
CA TYR A 269 -6.61 9.86 -15.71
C TYR A 269 -5.27 10.59 -15.57
N GLN A 270 -4.54 10.76 -16.69
CA GLN A 270 -3.24 11.45 -16.67
C GLN A 270 -3.36 12.88 -16.18
N SER A 271 -4.39 13.59 -16.62
CA SER A 271 -4.66 14.96 -16.16
C SER A 271 -4.96 15.04 -14.66
N ALA A 272 -5.70 14.08 -14.10
CA ALA A 272 -5.94 13.99 -12.67
C ALA A 272 -4.65 13.68 -11.90
N LEU A 273 -3.82 12.77 -12.43
CA LEU A 273 -2.53 12.40 -11.84
C LEU A 273 -1.55 13.57 -11.82
N ASP A 274 -1.38 14.25 -12.96
CA ASP A 274 -0.47 15.41 -13.07
C ASP A 274 -0.89 16.56 -12.15
N TYR A 275 -2.21 16.81 -12.05
CA TYR A 275 -2.75 17.81 -11.14
C TYR A 275 -2.47 17.45 -9.67
N THR A 276 -2.73 16.19 -9.30
CA THR A 276 -2.50 15.71 -7.93
C THR A 276 -1.01 15.76 -7.58
N LEU A 277 -0.13 15.31 -8.48
CA LEU A 277 1.33 15.43 -8.33
C LEU A 277 1.75 16.88 -8.09
N GLY A 278 1.23 17.84 -8.86
CA GLY A 278 1.51 19.27 -8.68
C GLY A 278 1.15 19.74 -7.27
N LYS A 279 -0.06 19.40 -6.77
CA LYS A 279 -0.52 19.76 -5.43
C LYS A 279 0.32 19.14 -4.31
N PHE A 280 0.70 17.87 -4.48
CA PHE A 280 1.56 17.18 -3.52
C PHE A 280 2.98 17.77 -3.51
N THR A 281 3.52 18.15 -4.66
CA THR A 281 4.81 18.83 -4.77
C THR A 281 4.78 20.21 -4.08
N GLU A 282 3.73 20.99 -4.31
CA GLU A 282 3.51 22.28 -3.62
C GLU A 282 3.53 22.09 -2.10
N LEU A 283 2.76 21.11 -1.59
CA LEU A 283 2.68 20.85 -0.14
C LEU A 283 3.99 20.29 0.43
N TYR A 284 4.70 19.46 -0.32
CA TYR A 284 6.02 18.94 0.07
C TYR A 284 7.03 20.04 0.26
N SER A 285 7.04 21.01 -0.66
CA SER A 285 7.99 22.13 -0.69
C SER A 285 7.62 23.28 0.23
N SER A 286 6.39 23.34 0.76
CA SER A 286 5.95 24.38 1.67
C SER A 286 6.71 24.29 3.02
N ARG A 287 7.29 25.42 3.44
CA ARG A 287 8.07 25.55 4.69
C ARG A 287 7.21 26.01 5.85
#